data_dac8e001dc731235fbdb309463dfa29d
#
_entry.id   dac8e001dc731235fbdb309463dfa29d
#
_cell.length_a   1.000
_cell.length_b   1.000
_cell.length_c   1.000
_cell.angle_alpha   90.00
_cell.angle_beta   90.00
_cell.angle_gamma   90.00
#
_symmetry.space_group_name_H-M   'P 1'
#
loop_
_entity.id
_entity.type
_entity.pdbx_description
1 polymer ?
#
loop_
_entity_poly.entity_id
_entity_poly.type
_entity_poly.pdbx_seq_one_letter_code
_entity_poly.pdbx_strand_id
1 'polypeptide(L)'
;MSSVDISQVKELVDNNGYPVMFQRYDAVQRIYPQVVEVLDCPVDGSMYGDKGTVLTGLGDLRKRTDGEEAQADTFESAYTWFMKIDEWGRKLEIPERMLAAANASGQIASMITEFTAQWGERAATLKDQIVADFFQKGTLSAGDAIFDGSFTNNPATYRKFIYDGKPWFAASGNGHPLAGSSTTCVNLTVSNALTIDNIQTVYNTMTTTNAINDRGEKVTVMPNVIMVPPALQFTLTKLLGTELLPGTAQNDVNPVRGLFRPVVNRYLTDDTDAWWMGAAGMGIRVRDSGVPRILTYRDEKKHCIVVEPQTFFGVAVTDWRFWYANNKATS
;
A
#
# COMPACT_ATOMS: atom_id res chain seq x y z
N MET A 1 12.61 -47.09 18.35
CA MET A 1 12.60 -45.64 18.30
C MET A 1 11.59 -45.24 17.24
N SER A 2 10.48 -44.67 17.61
CA SER A 2 9.50 -44.19 16.60
C SER A 2 10.09 -43.00 15.85
N SER A 3 10.25 -43.14 14.55
CA SER A 3 10.56 -42.02 13.68
C SER A 3 9.46 -40.98 13.84
N VAL A 4 9.83 -39.72 14.06
CA VAL A 4 8.87 -38.64 14.07
C VAL A 4 8.25 -38.56 12.67
N ASP A 5 6.95 -38.80 12.60
CA ASP A 5 6.21 -38.83 11.35
C ASP A 5 5.74 -37.40 11.00
N ILE A 6 5.43 -37.20 9.72
CA ILE A 6 4.88 -35.92 9.20
C ILE A 6 3.62 -35.50 9.97
N SER A 7 2.79 -36.42 10.41
CA SER A 7 1.60 -36.18 11.23
C SER A 7 1.95 -35.48 12.55
N GLN A 8 3.03 -35.92 13.20
CA GLN A 8 3.50 -35.35 14.46
C GLN A 8 4.07 -33.93 14.25
N VAL A 9 4.82 -33.70 13.16
CA VAL A 9 5.32 -32.36 12.82
C VAL A 9 4.14 -31.43 12.51
N LYS A 10 3.14 -31.91 11.78
CA LYS A 10 1.93 -31.14 11.50
C LYS A 10 1.17 -30.79 12.77
N GLU A 11 1.01 -31.73 13.67
CA GLU A 11 0.37 -31.51 14.97
C GLU A 11 1.14 -30.46 15.81
N LEU A 12 2.49 -30.52 15.81
CA LEU A 12 3.32 -29.51 16.48
C LEU A 12 3.18 -28.12 15.85
N VAL A 13 3.08 -28.04 14.52
CA VAL A 13 2.83 -26.79 13.81
C VAL A 13 1.44 -26.22 14.16
N ASP A 14 0.42 -27.08 14.13
CA ASP A 14 -0.97 -26.66 14.39
C ASP A 14 -1.16 -26.24 15.85
N ASN A 15 -0.60 -26.99 16.81
CA ASN A 15 -0.82 -26.73 18.23
C ASN A 15 0.11 -25.65 18.81
N ASN A 16 1.35 -25.56 18.34
CA ASN A 16 2.36 -24.66 18.93
C ASN A 16 2.76 -23.54 17.96
N GLY A 17 2.94 -23.84 16.68
CA GLY A 17 3.45 -22.89 15.68
C GLY A 17 2.41 -21.85 15.28
N TYR A 18 1.22 -22.28 14.92
CA TYR A 18 0.15 -21.40 14.43
C TYR A 18 -0.27 -20.34 15.46
N PRO A 19 -0.55 -20.67 16.72
CA PRO A 19 -0.94 -19.70 17.72
C PRO A 19 0.14 -18.64 17.97
N VAL A 20 1.40 -19.05 18.00
CA VAL A 20 2.53 -18.14 18.21
C VAL A 20 2.73 -17.23 17.00
N MET A 21 2.64 -17.77 15.78
CA MET A 21 2.71 -16.97 14.56
C MET A 21 1.60 -15.92 14.51
N PHE A 22 0.37 -16.30 14.84
CA PHE A 22 -0.77 -15.39 14.89
C PHE A 22 -0.54 -14.27 15.90
N GLN A 23 -0.13 -14.63 17.12
CA GLN A 23 0.15 -13.65 18.18
C GLN A 23 1.24 -12.66 17.78
N ARG A 24 2.32 -13.14 17.16
CA ARG A 24 3.43 -12.30 16.71
C ARG A 24 3.06 -11.41 15.52
N TYR A 25 2.29 -11.93 14.58
CA TYR A 25 1.76 -11.16 13.47
C TYR A 25 0.88 -9.99 13.95
N ASP A 26 0.01 -10.23 14.93
CA ASP A 26 -0.87 -9.19 15.47
C ASP A 26 -0.15 -8.20 16.41
N ALA A 27 0.94 -8.63 17.06
CA ALA A 27 1.73 -7.76 17.91
C ALA A 27 2.48 -6.67 17.13
N VAL A 28 2.73 -6.87 15.83
CA VAL A 28 3.37 -5.87 14.99
C VAL A 28 2.37 -4.78 14.62
N GLN A 29 2.66 -3.55 15.04
CA GLN A 29 1.87 -2.41 14.62
C GLN A 29 2.07 -2.15 13.13
N ARG A 30 1.07 -2.47 12.34
CA ARG A 30 1.05 -2.26 10.89
C ARG A 30 0.71 -0.82 10.56
N ILE A 31 1.44 -0.25 9.61
CA ILE A 31 1.29 1.14 9.19
C ILE A 31 0.37 1.24 7.98
N TYR A 32 0.48 0.29 7.03
CA TYR A 32 -0.27 0.35 5.77
C TYR A 32 -1.80 0.46 5.94
N PRO A 33 -2.47 -0.20 6.93
CA PRO A 33 -3.92 -0.06 7.08
C PRO A 33 -4.39 1.34 7.47
N GLN A 34 -3.44 2.19 7.89
CA GLN A 34 -3.75 3.57 8.23
C GLN A 34 -3.85 4.48 7.01
N VAL A 35 -3.29 4.08 5.88
CA VAL A 35 -3.15 4.93 4.70
C VAL A 35 -3.84 4.37 3.46
N VAL A 36 -3.96 3.05 3.34
CA VAL A 36 -4.54 2.37 2.17
C VAL A 36 -5.90 1.75 2.46
N GLU A 37 -6.68 1.50 1.42
CA GLU A 37 -7.88 0.66 1.50
C GLU A 37 -7.47 -0.81 1.54
N VAL A 38 -7.84 -1.52 2.62
CA VAL A 38 -7.51 -2.93 2.79
C VAL A 38 -8.74 -3.79 2.54
N LEU A 39 -8.62 -4.72 1.62
CA LEU A 39 -9.64 -5.71 1.29
C LEU A 39 -9.10 -7.12 1.50
N ASP A 40 -9.95 -8.01 1.94
CA ASP A 40 -9.58 -9.40 2.16
C ASP A 40 -9.26 -10.13 0.86
N CYS A 41 -8.31 -11.05 0.93
CA CYS A 41 -7.93 -11.98 -0.11
C CYS A 41 -8.04 -13.41 0.42
N PRO A 42 -8.53 -14.38 -0.38
CA PRO A 42 -8.53 -15.78 0.04
C PRO A 42 -7.14 -16.30 0.34
N VAL A 43 -7.00 -16.99 1.47
CA VAL A 43 -5.70 -17.59 1.92
C VAL A 43 -5.29 -18.82 1.12
N ASP A 44 -6.15 -19.35 0.28
CA ASP A 44 -5.93 -20.54 -0.54
C ASP A 44 -5.23 -20.26 -1.87
N GLY A 45 -5.00 -18.96 -2.18
CA GLY A 45 -4.39 -18.55 -3.45
C GLY A 45 -5.33 -18.65 -4.66
N SER A 46 -6.63 -18.78 -4.44
CA SER A 46 -7.61 -18.87 -5.53
C SER A 46 -7.79 -17.57 -6.31
N MET A 47 -7.29 -16.45 -5.77
CA MET A 47 -7.38 -15.13 -6.39
C MET A 47 -6.03 -14.68 -6.95
N TYR A 48 -5.90 -14.65 -8.27
CA TYR A 48 -4.67 -14.18 -8.95
C TYR A 48 -4.56 -12.67 -9.11
N GLY A 49 -5.68 -11.97 -9.06
CA GLY A 49 -5.70 -10.54 -9.24
C GLY A 49 -7.07 -9.94 -9.05
N ASP A 50 -7.09 -8.63 -8.94
CA ASP A 50 -8.30 -7.81 -8.87
C ASP A 50 -8.23 -6.72 -9.94
N LYS A 51 -9.37 -6.34 -10.50
CA LYS A 51 -9.45 -5.29 -11.50
C LYS A 51 -10.64 -4.39 -11.23
N GLY A 52 -10.50 -3.15 -11.58
CA GLY A 52 -11.60 -2.21 -11.52
C GLY A 52 -11.48 -1.17 -12.62
N THR A 53 -12.52 -0.40 -12.77
CA THR A 53 -12.60 0.64 -13.78
C THR A 53 -12.73 2.00 -13.11
N VAL A 54 -11.93 2.95 -13.55
CA VAL A 54 -12.11 4.36 -13.21
C VAL A 54 -13.15 4.90 -14.18
N LEU A 55 -14.28 5.37 -13.63
CA LEU A 55 -15.35 5.94 -14.46
C LEU A 55 -15.04 7.42 -14.75
N THR A 56 -15.46 7.89 -15.91
CA THR A 56 -15.37 9.32 -16.28
C THR A 56 -16.16 10.23 -15.35
N GLY A 57 -17.07 9.67 -14.57
CA GLY A 57 -18.05 10.38 -13.75
C GLY A 57 -19.38 10.55 -14.46
N LEU A 58 -20.39 10.95 -13.72
CA LEU A 58 -21.68 11.41 -14.26
C LEU A 58 -21.61 12.93 -14.43
N GLY A 59 -22.32 13.46 -15.41
CA GLY A 59 -22.48 14.90 -15.58
C GLY A 59 -23.23 15.56 -14.42
N ASP A 60 -23.03 16.85 -14.24
CA ASP A 60 -23.74 17.60 -13.21
C ASP A 60 -25.25 17.55 -13.39
N LEU A 61 -25.98 17.47 -12.28
CA LEU A 61 -27.43 17.56 -12.28
C LEU A 61 -27.87 18.93 -12.78
N ARG A 62 -28.67 18.93 -13.85
CA ARG A 62 -29.21 20.17 -14.42
C ARG A 62 -30.63 20.46 -13.93
N LYS A 63 -30.91 21.73 -13.71
CA LYS A 63 -32.27 22.17 -13.43
C LYS A 63 -33.15 21.85 -14.63
N ARG A 64 -34.27 21.18 -14.37
CA ARG A 64 -35.28 20.82 -15.37
C ARG A 64 -36.53 21.67 -15.19
N THR A 65 -37.11 22.11 -16.28
CA THR A 65 -38.39 22.80 -16.28
C THR A 65 -39.53 21.78 -16.29
N ASP A 66 -40.70 22.11 -15.74
CA ASP A 66 -41.84 21.20 -15.72
C ASP A 66 -42.21 20.78 -17.14
N GLY A 67 -42.28 19.49 -17.36
CA GLY A 67 -42.58 18.88 -18.69
C GLY A 67 -41.37 18.65 -19.59
N GLU A 68 -40.15 19.03 -19.20
CA GLU A 68 -38.95 18.78 -19.95
C GLU A 68 -38.36 17.39 -19.65
N GLU A 69 -37.87 16.71 -20.67
CA GLU A 69 -37.25 15.41 -20.51
C GLU A 69 -35.88 15.53 -19.80
N ALA A 70 -35.55 14.59 -18.93
CA ALA A 70 -34.25 14.56 -18.28
C ALA A 70 -33.15 14.25 -19.31
N GLN A 71 -32.04 14.98 -19.26
CA GLN A 71 -30.90 14.70 -20.11
C GLN A 71 -30.31 13.32 -19.76
N ALA A 72 -30.20 12.45 -20.77
CA ALA A 72 -29.56 11.16 -20.61
C ALA A 72 -28.02 11.34 -20.46
N ASP A 73 -27.43 10.64 -19.50
CA ASP A 73 -25.99 10.57 -19.34
C ASP A 73 -25.49 9.16 -19.72
N THR A 74 -24.27 9.08 -20.23
CA THR A 74 -23.65 7.82 -20.62
C THR A 74 -22.51 7.48 -19.66
N PHE A 75 -22.50 6.24 -19.17
CA PHE A 75 -21.37 5.69 -18.44
C PHE A 75 -20.26 5.33 -19.41
N GLU A 76 -19.14 6.00 -19.30
CA GLU A 76 -17.93 5.66 -20.05
C GLU A 76 -16.82 5.29 -19.05
N SER A 77 -16.06 4.23 -19.37
CA SER A 77 -14.87 3.87 -18.62
C SER A 77 -13.69 4.71 -19.12
N ALA A 78 -13.09 5.48 -18.23
CA ALA A 78 -11.88 6.22 -18.57
C ALA A 78 -10.67 5.28 -18.65
N TYR A 79 -10.42 4.56 -17.57
CA TYR A 79 -9.25 3.69 -17.41
C TYR A 79 -9.60 2.44 -16.63
N THR A 80 -8.86 1.36 -16.87
CA THR A 80 -8.96 0.12 -16.11
C THR A 80 -7.67 -0.11 -15.36
N TRP A 81 -7.74 -0.28 -14.05
CA TRP A 81 -6.62 -0.69 -13.23
C TRP A 81 -6.68 -2.20 -12.98
N PHE A 82 -5.52 -2.79 -12.80
CA PHE A 82 -5.38 -4.20 -12.44
C PHE A 82 -4.40 -4.33 -11.28
N MET A 83 -4.73 -5.20 -10.32
CA MET A 83 -3.88 -5.59 -9.20
C MET A 83 -3.49 -7.04 -9.37
N LYS A 84 -2.20 -7.31 -9.43
CA LYS A 84 -1.68 -8.67 -9.33
C LYS A 84 -1.53 -9.03 -7.86
N ILE A 85 -1.97 -10.21 -7.49
CA ILE A 85 -1.78 -10.76 -6.14
C ILE A 85 -0.64 -11.76 -6.22
N ASP A 86 0.45 -11.45 -5.52
CA ASP A 86 1.63 -12.28 -5.47
C ASP A 86 1.62 -13.17 -4.22
N GLU A 87 2.17 -14.37 -4.39
CA GLU A 87 2.41 -15.30 -3.31
C GLU A 87 3.78 -15.02 -2.69
N TRP A 88 3.80 -14.90 -1.36
CA TRP A 88 4.99 -14.69 -0.58
C TRP A 88 5.16 -15.85 0.39
N GLY A 89 6.27 -16.55 0.29
CA GLY A 89 6.54 -17.73 1.12
C GLY A 89 8.03 -17.91 1.37
N ARG A 90 8.31 -18.69 2.39
CA ARG A 90 9.66 -19.17 2.69
C ARG A 90 9.54 -20.53 3.36
N LYS A 91 10.44 -21.45 3.08
CA LYS A 91 10.38 -22.80 3.61
C LYS A 91 11.46 -23.07 4.63
N LEU A 92 11.13 -23.91 5.61
CA LEU A 92 12.06 -24.57 6.52
C LEU A 92 12.11 -26.04 6.13
N GLU A 93 13.30 -26.53 5.78
CA GLU A 93 13.55 -27.94 5.49
C GLU A 93 14.14 -28.61 6.73
N ILE A 94 13.46 -29.62 7.27
CA ILE A 94 13.90 -30.40 8.44
C ILE A 94 14.29 -31.78 7.94
N PRO A 95 15.59 -32.12 7.90
CA PRO A 95 16.05 -33.45 7.46
C PRO A 95 15.52 -34.57 8.34
N GLU A 96 15.09 -35.69 7.76
CA GLU A 96 14.62 -36.83 8.50
C GLU A 96 15.67 -37.37 9.50
N ARG A 97 16.95 -37.29 9.15
CA ARG A 97 18.05 -37.64 10.05
C ARG A 97 18.06 -36.79 11.32
N MET A 98 17.70 -35.51 11.21
CA MET A 98 17.56 -34.61 12.35
C MET A 98 16.36 -35.02 13.22
N LEU A 99 15.26 -35.38 12.59
CA LEU A 99 14.06 -35.88 13.28
C LEU A 99 14.34 -37.19 14.03
N ALA A 100 15.12 -38.08 13.42
CA ALA A 100 15.52 -39.37 14.03
C ALA A 100 16.54 -39.17 15.17
N ALA A 101 17.49 -38.27 15.03
CA ALA A 101 18.51 -37.98 16.06
C ALA A 101 17.96 -37.19 17.24
N ALA A 102 17.00 -36.34 16.97
CA ALA A 102 16.44 -35.42 17.94
C ALA A 102 15.48 -36.16 18.90
N ASN A 103 15.51 -37.33 19.27
CA ASN A 103 14.63 -37.89 20.32
C ASN A 103 14.03 -36.82 21.28
N ALA A 104 14.04 -35.69 20.80
CA ALA A 104 13.88 -34.38 21.27
C ALA A 104 12.65 -33.81 20.58
N SER A 105 11.46 -34.42 20.77
CA SER A 105 10.20 -33.74 20.44
C SER A 105 10.18 -32.32 20.96
N GLY A 106 10.84 -32.05 22.09
CA GLY A 106 10.98 -30.72 22.65
C GLY A 106 11.86 -29.75 21.83
N GLN A 107 12.99 -30.20 21.27
CA GLN A 107 13.86 -29.34 20.46
C GLN A 107 13.21 -28.98 19.13
N ILE A 108 12.52 -29.92 18.49
CA ILE A 108 11.81 -29.66 17.24
C ILE A 108 10.63 -28.72 17.49
N ALA A 109 9.86 -28.94 18.56
CA ALA A 109 8.78 -28.06 18.95
C ALA A 109 9.27 -26.63 19.21
N SER A 110 10.37 -26.47 19.97
CA SER A 110 10.99 -25.17 20.22
C SER A 110 11.45 -24.50 18.93
N MET A 111 12.09 -25.24 18.04
CA MET A 111 12.55 -24.73 16.74
C MET A 111 11.37 -24.28 15.86
N ILE A 112 10.32 -25.07 15.73
CA ILE A 112 9.12 -24.73 14.98
C ILE A 112 8.48 -23.46 15.56
N THR A 113 8.34 -23.39 16.88
CA THR A 113 7.76 -22.23 17.56
C THR A 113 8.57 -20.96 17.30
N GLU A 114 9.89 -21.03 17.36
CA GLU A 114 10.76 -19.88 17.10
C GLU A 114 10.68 -19.42 15.64
N PHE A 115 10.73 -20.35 14.69
CA PHE A 115 10.60 -20.01 13.27
C PHE A 115 9.24 -19.43 12.93
N THR A 116 8.15 -19.99 13.45
CA THR A 116 6.81 -19.49 13.20
C THR A 116 6.59 -18.11 13.82
N ALA A 117 7.18 -17.83 14.99
CA ALA A 117 7.19 -16.52 15.60
C ALA A 117 7.85 -15.48 14.67
N GLN A 118 9.06 -15.79 14.19
CA GLN A 118 9.80 -14.92 13.27
C GLN A 118 9.05 -14.72 11.95
N TRP A 119 8.40 -15.76 11.42
CA TRP A 119 7.61 -15.63 10.20
C TRP A 119 6.40 -14.73 10.38
N GLY A 120 5.72 -14.79 11.52
CA GLY A 120 4.61 -13.89 11.84
C GLY A 120 5.05 -12.42 11.78
N GLU A 121 6.14 -12.08 12.46
CA GLU A 121 6.70 -10.73 12.45
C GLU A 121 7.14 -10.30 11.02
N ARG A 122 7.81 -11.19 10.30
CA ARG A 122 8.30 -10.90 8.94
C ARG A 122 7.18 -10.71 7.93
N ALA A 123 6.10 -11.50 8.03
CA ALA A 123 4.95 -11.34 7.15
C ALA A 123 4.24 -9.98 7.37
N ALA A 124 4.10 -9.55 8.62
CA ALA A 124 3.52 -8.26 8.94
C ALA A 124 4.40 -7.10 8.44
N THR A 125 5.74 -7.18 8.66
CA THR A 125 6.68 -6.14 8.23
C THR A 125 6.86 -6.08 6.72
N LEU A 126 6.80 -7.22 6.02
CA LEU A 126 6.90 -7.29 4.55
C LEU A 126 5.79 -6.46 3.88
N LYS A 127 4.55 -6.57 4.37
CA LYS A 127 3.41 -5.84 3.83
C LYS A 127 3.57 -4.33 3.96
N ASP A 128 4.04 -3.87 5.12
CA ASP A 128 4.38 -2.45 5.32
C ASP A 128 5.50 -1.99 4.39
N GLN A 129 6.53 -2.83 4.17
CA GLN A 129 7.64 -2.52 3.26
C GLN A 129 7.15 -2.39 1.81
N ILE A 130 6.33 -3.32 1.34
CA ILE A 130 5.78 -3.29 -0.02
C ILE A 130 4.98 -2.00 -0.24
N VAL A 131 4.10 -1.64 0.70
CA VAL A 131 3.31 -0.40 0.57
C VAL A 131 4.22 0.83 0.65
N ALA A 132 5.21 0.87 1.54
CA ALA A 132 6.17 1.97 1.60
C ALA A 132 6.94 2.12 0.28
N ASP A 133 7.33 1.01 -0.32
CA ASP A 133 8.01 1.00 -1.61
C ASP A 133 7.15 1.61 -2.73
N PHE A 134 5.83 1.38 -2.74
CA PHE A 134 4.91 2.03 -3.66
C PHE A 134 4.97 3.56 -3.55
N PHE A 135 5.01 4.09 -2.33
CA PHE A 135 5.15 5.52 -2.10
C PHE A 135 6.53 6.05 -2.49
N GLN A 136 7.60 5.36 -2.12
CA GLN A 136 8.96 5.79 -2.43
C GLN A 136 9.27 5.76 -3.91
N LYS A 137 8.85 4.70 -4.58
CA LYS A 137 9.16 4.44 -6.00
C LYS A 137 8.04 4.86 -6.95
N GLY A 138 7.03 5.56 -6.47
CA GLY A 138 5.93 6.05 -7.29
C GLY A 138 6.30 7.03 -8.39
N THR A 139 7.51 7.61 -8.35
CA THR A 139 8.07 8.49 -9.39
C THR A 139 8.98 7.77 -10.37
N LEU A 140 9.33 6.52 -10.11
CA LEU A 140 10.36 5.81 -10.87
C LEU A 140 9.94 5.55 -12.30
N SER A 141 10.92 5.72 -13.16
CA SER A 141 10.85 5.34 -14.55
C SER A 141 11.05 3.84 -14.73
N ALA A 142 11.00 3.43 -15.91
CA ALA A 142 11.07 2.11 -16.48
C ALA A 142 11.88 1.06 -15.74
N GLY A 143 11.25 -0.05 -15.46
CA GLY A 143 11.91 -1.26 -15.02
C GLY A 143 11.75 -1.60 -13.55
N ASP A 144 11.06 -0.78 -12.78
CA ASP A 144 10.81 -1.08 -11.38
C ASP A 144 9.76 -2.16 -11.17
N ALA A 145 10.16 -3.17 -10.43
CA ALA A 145 9.36 -4.35 -10.12
C ALA A 145 8.13 -4.08 -9.25
N ILE A 146 8.01 -2.89 -8.66
CA ILE A 146 6.90 -2.54 -7.78
C ILE A 146 5.59 -2.39 -8.51
N PHE A 147 5.64 -1.81 -9.71
CA PHE A 147 4.50 -1.81 -10.60
C PHE A 147 4.57 -3.03 -11.55
N ASP A 148 4.92 -4.20 -11.01
CA ASP A 148 4.90 -5.46 -11.74
C ASP A 148 3.47 -5.79 -12.13
N GLY A 149 2.93 -4.92 -12.95
CA GLY A 149 1.56 -5.04 -13.29
C GLY A 149 1.35 -5.30 -14.73
N SER A 150 0.65 -6.21 -14.89
CA SER A 150 -0.23 -6.52 -15.97
C SER A 150 -1.43 -5.59 -15.97
N PHE A 151 -1.23 -4.28 -16.09
CA PHE A 151 -2.37 -3.36 -16.17
C PHE A 151 -3.14 -3.50 -17.46
N THR A 152 -2.53 -4.11 -18.48
CA THR A 152 -3.17 -4.48 -19.72
C THR A 152 -2.42 -5.61 -20.42
N ASN A 153 -2.69 -5.80 -21.70
CA ASN A 153 -2.10 -6.83 -22.55
C ASN A 153 -0.57 -6.71 -22.79
N ASN A 154 0.10 -5.70 -22.24
CA ASN A 154 1.55 -5.54 -22.37
C ASN A 154 2.24 -5.28 -21.01
N PRO A 155 2.60 -6.32 -20.28
CA PRO A 155 3.23 -6.21 -18.97
C PRO A 155 4.55 -5.41 -18.97
N ALA A 156 5.30 -5.39 -20.07
CA ALA A 156 6.55 -4.65 -20.15
C ALA A 156 6.35 -3.13 -20.12
N THR A 157 5.23 -2.62 -20.60
CA THR A 157 4.93 -1.19 -20.65
C THR A 157 4.40 -0.67 -19.30
N TYR A 158 3.82 -1.53 -18.47
CA TYR A 158 3.07 -1.15 -17.28
C TYR A 158 3.83 -1.31 -15.96
N ARG A 159 5.02 -1.83 -15.99
CA ARG A 159 5.87 -1.95 -14.80
C ARG A 159 6.24 -0.61 -14.14
N LYS A 160 5.97 0.51 -14.83
CA LYS A 160 6.39 1.87 -14.49
C LYS A 160 5.27 2.80 -14.12
N PHE A 161 4.10 2.53 -14.66
CA PHE A 161 3.02 3.49 -14.77
C PHE A 161 1.77 2.92 -14.15
N ILE A 162 0.96 3.79 -13.62
CA ILE A 162 -0.37 3.43 -13.18
C ILE A 162 -1.29 3.29 -14.43
N TYR A 163 -2.56 3.08 -14.21
CA TYR A 163 -3.59 2.78 -15.22
C TYR A 163 -3.68 3.79 -16.38
N ASP A 164 -3.20 5.02 -16.21
CA ASP A 164 -3.21 6.09 -17.23
C ASP A 164 -1.90 6.19 -18.04
N GLY A 165 -0.96 5.28 -17.80
CA GLY A 165 0.33 5.27 -18.48
C GLY A 165 1.32 6.32 -17.97
N LYS A 166 1.11 6.84 -16.74
CA LYS A 166 2.00 7.79 -16.07
C LYS A 166 2.52 7.21 -14.75
N PRO A 167 3.65 7.71 -14.20
CA PRO A 167 4.05 7.40 -12.84
C PRO A 167 2.95 7.76 -11.86
N TRP A 168 2.83 7.06 -10.73
CA TRP A 168 1.85 7.42 -9.73
C TRP A 168 1.98 8.87 -9.25
N PHE A 169 3.22 9.31 -9.01
CA PHE A 169 3.51 10.71 -8.70
C PHE A 169 4.16 11.37 -9.90
N ALA A 170 3.41 12.20 -10.58
CA ALA A 170 3.79 12.85 -11.83
C ALA A 170 4.01 14.35 -11.63
N ALA A 171 5.22 14.79 -12.03
CA ALA A 171 5.61 16.19 -11.99
C ALA A 171 5.15 16.97 -13.24
N SER A 172 5.35 18.28 -13.22
CA SER A 172 5.12 19.14 -14.36
C SER A 172 5.85 18.63 -15.61
N GLY A 173 5.16 18.64 -16.74
CA GLY A 173 5.66 18.10 -18.02
C GLY A 173 5.33 16.62 -18.24
N ASN A 174 4.98 15.87 -17.22
CA ASN A 174 4.57 14.47 -17.32
C ASN A 174 3.27 14.16 -16.56
N GLY A 175 2.43 15.16 -16.38
CA GLY A 175 1.21 15.05 -15.59
C GLY A 175 0.20 14.03 -16.09
N HIS A 176 -0.73 13.65 -15.20
CA HIS A 176 -1.82 12.73 -15.49
C HIS A 176 -2.79 13.32 -16.50
N PRO A 177 -3.05 12.65 -17.63
CA PRO A 177 -4.04 13.13 -18.59
C PRO A 177 -5.45 12.87 -18.06
N LEU A 178 -6.35 13.80 -18.34
CA LEU A 178 -7.78 13.58 -18.18
C LEU A 178 -8.34 12.97 -19.47
N ALA A 179 -9.14 11.92 -19.36
CA ALA A 179 -9.72 11.25 -20.52
C ALA A 179 -10.59 12.25 -21.31
N GLY A 180 -10.32 12.40 -22.60
CA GLY A 180 -11.06 13.33 -23.46
C GLY A 180 -10.67 14.81 -23.32
N SER A 181 -9.62 15.15 -22.57
CA SER A 181 -9.14 16.53 -22.39
C SER A 181 -7.63 16.64 -22.69
N SER A 182 -7.20 17.82 -23.10
CA SER A 182 -5.77 18.18 -23.19
C SER A 182 -5.18 18.62 -21.84
N THR A 183 -6.00 18.72 -20.81
CA THR A 183 -5.57 19.14 -19.47
C THR A 183 -4.80 18.00 -18.80
N THR A 184 -3.69 18.37 -18.18
CA THR A 184 -2.89 17.43 -17.37
C THR A 184 -2.81 17.94 -15.94
N CYS A 185 -2.93 17.03 -14.98
CA CYS A 185 -2.83 17.32 -13.56
C CYS A 185 -1.53 16.77 -13.00
N VAL A 186 -0.97 17.45 -12.02
CA VAL A 186 0.28 17.04 -11.36
C VAL A 186 0.02 16.75 -9.89
N ASN A 187 0.62 15.67 -9.38
CA ASN A 187 0.54 15.29 -7.98
C ASN A 187 1.93 15.08 -7.34
N LEU A 188 2.94 15.73 -7.91
CA LEU A 188 4.30 15.76 -7.41
C LEU A 188 4.90 17.15 -7.50
N THR A 189 5.53 17.62 -6.41
CA THR A 189 6.41 18.78 -6.41
C THR A 189 7.80 18.36 -5.93
N VAL A 190 8.81 18.60 -6.78
CA VAL A 190 10.18 18.12 -6.59
C VAL A 190 10.90 18.82 -5.43
N SER A 191 10.65 20.11 -5.23
CA SER A 191 11.31 20.93 -4.21
C SER A 191 10.29 21.63 -3.32
N ASN A 192 9.70 20.90 -2.40
CA ASN A 192 8.63 21.40 -1.53
C ASN A 192 8.84 20.90 -0.11
N ALA A 193 9.71 21.58 0.65
CA ALA A 193 10.00 21.22 2.03
C ALA A 193 8.75 21.21 2.92
N LEU A 194 8.77 20.46 4.00
CA LEU A 194 7.65 20.34 4.93
C LEU A 194 7.51 21.63 5.77
N THR A 195 6.67 22.54 5.30
CA THR A 195 6.33 23.84 5.93
C THR A 195 4.82 24.05 5.93
N ILE A 196 4.33 24.96 6.75
CA ILE A 196 2.89 25.29 6.83
C ILE A 196 2.38 25.81 5.49
N ASP A 197 3.10 26.71 4.85
CA ASP A 197 2.72 27.31 3.57
C ASP A 197 2.63 26.26 2.46
N ASN A 198 3.58 25.33 2.46
CA ASN A 198 3.60 24.23 1.50
C ASN A 198 2.46 23.24 1.75
N ILE A 199 2.14 22.95 3.01
CA ILE A 199 0.98 22.12 3.38
C ILE A 199 -0.31 22.76 2.85
N GLN A 200 -0.50 24.07 3.05
CA GLN A 200 -1.65 24.79 2.55
C GLN A 200 -1.73 24.80 1.02
N THR A 201 -0.59 25.03 0.35
CA THR A 201 -0.51 25.04 -1.11
C THR A 201 -0.90 23.68 -1.69
N VAL A 202 -0.36 22.58 -1.14
CA VAL A 202 -0.68 21.21 -1.57
C VAL A 202 -2.14 20.88 -1.30
N TYR A 203 -2.65 21.23 -0.11
CA TYR A 203 -4.07 21.05 0.23
C TYR A 203 -4.98 21.76 -0.80
N ASN A 204 -4.71 23.02 -1.10
CA ASN A 204 -5.45 23.76 -2.10
C ASN A 204 -5.35 23.13 -3.50
N THR A 205 -4.16 22.67 -3.90
CA THR A 205 -3.97 21.99 -5.18
C THR A 205 -4.80 20.72 -5.26
N MET A 206 -4.78 19.88 -4.22
CA MET A 206 -5.55 18.63 -4.18
C MET A 206 -7.05 18.86 -4.18
N THR A 207 -7.54 19.87 -3.44
CA THR A 207 -8.98 20.12 -3.28
C THR A 207 -9.59 20.95 -4.38
N THR A 208 -8.79 21.72 -5.14
CA THR A 208 -9.30 22.62 -6.19
C THR A 208 -8.84 22.24 -7.58
N THR A 209 -7.53 22.12 -7.80
CA THR A 209 -6.95 21.90 -9.14
C THR A 209 -7.07 20.43 -9.57
N ASN A 210 -6.67 19.49 -8.70
CA ASN A 210 -6.69 18.06 -8.99
C ASN A 210 -8.05 17.40 -8.70
N ALA A 211 -8.94 18.10 -8.00
CA ALA A 211 -10.27 17.61 -7.65
C ALA A 211 -11.24 17.74 -8.84
N ILE A 212 -10.90 17.14 -9.96
CA ILE A 212 -11.69 17.14 -11.19
C ILE A 212 -11.76 15.70 -11.75
N ASN A 213 -12.90 15.35 -12.31
CA ASN A 213 -13.06 14.10 -13.06
C ASN A 213 -12.56 14.25 -14.50
N ASP A 214 -12.64 13.19 -15.28
CA ASP A 214 -12.18 13.19 -16.66
C ASP A 214 -13.04 14.06 -17.59
N ARG A 215 -14.23 14.48 -17.16
CA ARG A 215 -15.10 15.44 -17.86
C ARG A 215 -14.81 16.91 -17.45
N GLY A 216 -13.88 17.12 -16.51
CA GLY A 216 -13.55 18.46 -15.99
C GLY A 216 -14.48 18.95 -14.88
N GLU A 217 -15.39 18.11 -14.38
CA GLU A 217 -16.30 18.45 -13.29
C GLU A 217 -15.63 18.25 -11.95
N LYS A 218 -16.06 18.99 -10.94
CA LYS A 218 -15.47 18.92 -9.59
C LYS A 218 -15.85 17.62 -8.89
N VAL A 219 -14.84 16.97 -8.32
CA VAL A 219 -14.99 15.81 -7.41
C VAL A 219 -14.49 16.18 -6.04
N THR A 220 -14.99 15.47 -5.03
CA THR A 220 -14.57 15.72 -3.65
C THR A 220 -13.30 14.94 -3.34
N VAL A 221 -12.20 15.66 -3.12
CA VAL A 221 -10.94 15.11 -2.60
C VAL A 221 -10.63 15.84 -1.30
N MET A 222 -10.60 15.09 -0.18
CA MET A 222 -10.36 15.65 1.15
C MET A 222 -9.15 14.97 1.80
N PRO A 223 -7.95 15.54 1.66
CA PRO A 223 -6.76 15.03 2.32
C PRO A 223 -6.93 15.12 3.85
N ASN A 224 -6.61 14.04 4.56
CA ASN A 224 -6.73 13.95 6.02
C ASN A 224 -5.51 13.35 6.70
N VAL A 225 -4.49 12.95 5.91
CA VAL A 225 -3.27 12.31 6.40
C VAL A 225 -2.05 12.99 5.80
N ILE A 226 -1.02 13.18 6.64
CA ILE A 226 0.34 13.48 6.19
C ILE A 226 1.25 12.34 6.63
N MET A 227 1.89 11.67 5.66
CA MET A 227 2.83 10.59 5.89
C MET A 227 4.25 11.09 5.67
N VAL A 228 5.14 10.76 6.61
CA VAL A 228 6.55 11.19 6.62
C VAL A 228 7.48 10.05 7.01
N PRO A 229 8.76 10.11 6.59
CA PRO A 229 9.81 9.27 7.15
C PRO A 229 10.13 9.66 8.60
N PRO A 230 10.83 8.81 9.36
CA PRO A 230 11.20 9.10 10.75
C PRO A 230 12.00 10.41 10.93
N ALA A 231 12.82 10.79 9.95
CA ALA A 231 13.59 12.02 9.97
C ALA A 231 12.74 13.28 10.13
N LEU A 232 11.55 13.30 9.53
CA LEU A 232 10.62 14.42 9.58
C LEU A 232 9.59 14.35 10.71
N GLN A 233 9.60 13.29 11.53
CA GLN A 233 8.61 13.06 12.58
C GLN A 233 8.46 14.25 13.52
N PHE A 234 9.58 14.74 14.08
CA PHE A 234 9.53 15.84 15.04
C PHE A 234 9.11 17.17 14.40
N THR A 235 9.51 17.39 13.14
CA THR A 235 9.08 18.56 12.36
C THR A 235 7.58 18.52 12.14
N LEU A 236 7.03 17.38 11.70
CA LEU A 236 5.59 17.21 11.51
C LEU A 236 4.81 17.39 12.82
N THR A 237 5.30 16.77 13.92
CA THR A 237 4.66 16.91 15.24
C THR A 237 4.63 18.36 15.69
N LYS A 238 5.72 19.12 15.47
CA LYS A 238 5.78 20.54 15.80
C LYS A 238 4.79 21.34 14.94
N LEU A 239 4.74 21.09 13.64
CA LEU A 239 3.84 21.82 12.71
C LEU A 239 2.37 21.57 13.01
N LEU A 240 1.98 20.35 13.30
CA LEU A 240 0.57 20.00 13.57
C LEU A 240 0.13 20.23 15.02
N GLY A 241 1.08 20.25 15.95
CA GLY A 241 0.80 20.35 17.39
C GLY A 241 0.82 21.77 17.97
N THR A 242 1.55 22.69 17.34
CA THR A 242 1.68 24.07 17.87
C THR A 242 0.40 24.86 17.67
N GLU A 243 0.02 25.61 18.67
CA GLU A 243 -1.18 26.47 18.66
C GLU A 243 -0.95 27.75 17.90
N LEU A 244 0.23 28.33 18.06
CA LEU A 244 0.67 29.56 17.42
C LEU A 244 1.81 29.28 16.45
N LEU A 245 1.90 30.09 15.41
CA LEU A 245 2.98 30.00 14.44
C LEU A 245 4.32 30.38 15.09
N PRO A 246 5.32 29.49 15.11
CA PRO A 246 6.61 29.83 15.68
C PRO A 246 7.33 30.86 14.82
N GLY A 247 7.75 31.98 15.42
CA GLY A 247 8.56 33.00 14.74
C GLY A 247 7.78 34.19 14.15
N THR A 248 6.48 34.27 14.34
CA THR A 248 5.69 35.46 14.00
C THR A 248 5.63 36.41 15.19
N ALA A 249 5.87 37.70 14.94
CA ALA A 249 5.84 38.74 15.97
C ALA A 249 4.43 39.00 16.55
N GLN A 250 3.39 38.44 15.89
CA GLN A 250 1.97 38.68 16.20
C GLN A 250 1.22 37.49 16.77
N ASN A 251 1.93 36.36 17.10
CA ASN A 251 1.29 35.15 17.61
C ASN A 251 0.12 34.66 16.75
N ASP A 252 0.32 34.57 15.44
CA ASP A 252 -0.71 34.11 14.53
C ASP A 252 -1.14 32.67 14.83
N VAL A 253 -2.43 32.40 14.66
CA VAL A 253 -2.98 31.04 14.89
C VAL A 253 -2.48 30.08 13.80
N ASN A 254 -2.11 28.89 14.19
CA ASN A 254 -1.68 27.85 13.27
C ASN A 254 -2.89 27.23 12.53
N PRO A 255 -3.07 27.48 11.24
CA PRO A 255 -4.25 27.02 10.50
C PRO A 255 -4.26 25.53 10.18
N VAL A 256 -3.12 24.83 10.32
CA VAL A 256 -3.02 23.39 10.03
C VAL A 256 -3.12 22.50 11.28
N ARG A 257 -3.26 23.13 12.47
CA ARG A 257 -3.37 22.42 13.73
C ARG A 257 -4.56 21.47 13.73
N GLY A 258 -4.31 20.18 13.98
CA GLY A 258 -5.37 19.18 14.10
C GLY A 258 -6.13 18.86 12.81
N LEU A 259 -5.74 19.43 11.68
CA LEU A 259 -6.41 19.19 10.39
C LEU A 259 -6.02 17.83 9.80
N PHE A 260 -4.78 17.40 10.02
CA PHE A 260 -4.24 16.18 9.47
C PHE A 260 -3.82 15.20 10.55
N ARG A 261 -3.98 13.91 10.27
CA ARG A 261 -3.41 12.83 11.08
C ARG A 261 -1.97 12.57 10.64
N PRO A 262 -0.99 12.68 11.54
CA PRO A 262 0.39 12.32 11.22
C PRO A 262 0.55 10.80 11.13
N VAL A 263 1.24 10.32 10.11
CA VAL A 263 1.64 8.92 9.97
C VAL A 263 3.14 8.89 9.73
N VAL A 264 3.88 8.25 10.64
CA VAL A 264 5.32 8.06 10.50
C VAL A 264 5.57 6.66 9.97
N ASN A 265 6.11 6.56 8.76
CA ASN A 265 6.41 5.28 8.16
C ASN A 265 7.93 5.03 8.19
N ARG A 266 8.35 4.08 9.04
CA ARG A 266 9.75 3.70 9.25
C ARG A 266 10.42 3.05 8.04
N TYR A 267 9.65 2.61 7.06
CA TYR A 267 10.15 1.97 5.86
C TYR A 267 10.37 2.96 4.69
N LEU A 268 10.07 4.23 4.89
CA LEU A 268 10.44 5.29 3.95
C LEU A 268 11.90 5.67 4.19
N THR A 269 12.82 5.00 3.51
CA THR A 269 14.26 5.11 3.73
C THR A 269 15.02 5.78 2.59
N ASP A 270 14.47 5.77 1.39
CA ASP A 270 15.15 6.25 0.19
C ASP A 270 15.18 7.78 0.12
N ASP A 271 14.12 8.43 0.61
CA ASP A 271 13.99 9.89 0.63
C ASP A 271 13.64 10.38 2.04
N THR A 272 14.64 10.81 2.80
CA THR A 272 14.45 11.26 4.19
C THR A 272 13.75 12.61 4.33
N ASP A 273 13.69 13.40 3.25
CA ASP A 273 13.10 14.74 3.21
C ASP A 273 11.76 14.79 2.48
N ALA A 274 11.37 13.70 1.83
CA ALA A 274 10.09 13.59 1.13
C ALA A 274 8.93 13.43 2.11
N TRP A 275 7.76 13.94 1.73
CA TRP A 275 6.53 13.77 2.49
C TRP A 275 5.32 13.66 1.57
N TRP A 276 4.31 12.98 2.03
CA TRP A 276 3.10 12.69 1.25
C TRP A 276 1.86 13.18 1.98
N MET A 277 0.97 13.84 1.25
CA MET A 277 -0.34 14.22 1.72
C MET A 277 -1.40 13.39 0.98
N GLY A 278 -2.42 12.94 1.69
CA GLY A 278 -3.46 12.15 1.03
C GLY A 278 -4.72 11.92 1.83
N ALA A 279 -5.68 11.28 1.18
CA ALA A 279 -6.91 10.80 1.78
C ALA A 279 -6.75 9.33 2.16
N ALA A 280 -6.68 9.05 3.46
CA ALA A 280 -6.54 7.68 3.96
C ALA A 280 -7.67 6.78 3.46
N GLY A 281 -7.32 5.57 3.04
CA GLY A 281 -8.27 4.60 2.51
C GLY A 281 -8.75 4.88 1.08
N MET A 282 -8.15 5.84 0.38
CA MET A 282 -8.52 6.18 -0.99
C MET A 282 -7.28 6.24 -1.90
N GLY A 283 -7.49 5.96 -3.20
CA GLY A 283 -6.46 6.09 -4.23
C GLY A 283 -5.46 4.94 -4.32
N ILE A 284 -5.30 4.16 -3.27
CA ILE A 284 -4.46 2.96 -3.24
C ILE A 284 -5.21 1.84 -2.52
N ARG A 285 -5.21 0.66 -3.10
CA ARG A 285 -5.93 -0.50 -2.61
C ARG A 285 -4.99 -1.68 -2.41
N VAL A 286 -5.23 -2.44 -1.38
CA VAL A 286 -4.49 -3.64 -1.02
C VAL A 286 -5.45 -4.82 -0.91
N ARG A 287 -5.03 -5.98 -1.44
CA ARG A 287 -5.62 -7.28 -1.13
C ARG A 287 -4.67 -8.03 -0.22
N ASP A 288 -5.16 -8.43 0.93
CA ASP A 288 -4.38 -9.06 1.99
C ASP A 288 -5.06 -10.33 2.47
N SER A 289 -4.34 -11.45 2.44
CA SER A 289 -4.81 -12.73 3.00
C SER A 289 -4.72 -12.80 4.54
N GLY A 290 -4.25 -11.73 5.19
CA GLY A 290 -4.08 -11.71 6.64
C GLY A 290 -2.88 -12.52 7.12
N VAL A 291 -3.08 -13.33 8.16
CA VAL A 291 -2.03 -14.18 8.73
C VAL A 291 -1.61 -15.25 7.71
N PRO A 292 -0.31 -15.53 7.56
CA PRO A 292 0.14 -16.59 6.65
C PRO A 292 -0.47 -17.95 7.03
N ARG A 293 -0.80 -18.75 6.04
CA ARG A 293 -1.09 -20.16 6.26
C ARG A 293 0.23 -20.95 6.29
N ILE A 294 0.27 -22.07 7.01
CA ILE A 294 1.43 -22.94 7.03
C ILE A 294 1.09 -24.24 6.29
N LEU A 295 1.91 -24.58 5.30
CA LEU A 295 1.86 -25.87 4.64
C LEU A 295 2.94 -26.77 5.24
N THR A 296 2.59 -28.03 5.52
CA THR A 296 3.54 -29.06 5.96
C THR A 296 3.44 -30.24 5.01
N TYR A 297 4.56 -30.57 4.36
CA TYR A 297 4.65 -31.67 3.42
C TYR A 297 6.02 -32.34 3.46
N ARG A 298 6.11 -33.56 2.90
CA ARG A 298 7.36 -34.28 2.76
C ARG A 298 7.94 -34.09 1.38
N ASP A 299 9.19 -33.72 1.32
CA ASP A 299 10.00 -33.74 0.09
C ASP A 299 10.78 -35.05 0.03
N GLU A 300 10.31 -35.97 -0.79
CA GLU A 300 10.92 -37.30 -0.94
C GLU A 300 12.30 -37.22 -1.62
N LYS A 301 12.54 -36.24 -2.48
CA LYS A 301 13.82 -36.08 -3.17
C LYS A 301 14.94 -35.66 -2.22
N LYS A 302 14.60 -34.84 -1.22
CA LYS A 302 15.54 -34.32 -0.23
C LYS A 302 15.51 -35.09 1.09
N HIS A 303 14.62 -36.05 1.25
CA HIS A 303 14.37 -36.74 2.52
C HIS A 303 14.21 -35.78 3.69
N CYS A 304 13.33 -34.80 3.54
CA CYS A 304 13.05 -33.82 4.58
C CYS A 304 11.54 -33.56 4.71
N ILE A 305 11.13 -33.07 5.88
CA ILE A 305 9.82 -32.47 6.09
C ILE A 305 9.97 -30.96 5.88
N VAL A 306 9.10 -30.40 5.07
CA VAL A 306 9.07 -28.99 4.75
C VAL A 306 7.92 -28.33 5.49
N VAL A 307 8.21 -27.21 6.16
CA VAL A 307 7.23 -26.33 6.79
C VAL A 307 7.33 -24.98 6.05
N GLU A 308 6.24 -24.57 5.41
CA GLU A 308 6.23 -23.42 4.51
C GLU A 308 5.07 -22.49 4.82
N PRO A 309 5.32 -21.30 5.41
CA PRO A 309 4.33 -20.24 5.51
C PRO A 309 4.10 -19.58 4.15
N GLN A 310 2.86 -19.35 3.81
CA GLN A 310 2.44 -18.67 2.59
C GLN A 310 1.49 -17.55 2.93
N THR A 311 1.67 -16.38 2.32
CA THR A 311 0.74 -15.24 2.38
C THR A 311 0.55 -14.65 0.99
N PHE A 312 -0.64 -14.17 0.72
CA PHE A 312 -0.99 -13.56 -0.56
C PHE A 312 -1.22 -12.07 -0.33
N PHE A 313 -0.58 -11.24 -1.15
CA PHE A 313 -0.63 -9.81 -1.00
C PHE A 313 -0.49 -9.12 -2.35
N GLY A 314 -1.37 -8.17 -2.62
CA GLY A 314 -1.33 -7.36 -3.82
C GLY A 314 -1.61 -5.90 -3.51
N VAL A 315 -0.99 -5.00 -4.27
CA VAL A 315 -1.19 -3.55 -4.14
C VAL A 315 -1.44 -2.96 -5.52
N ALA A 316 -2.38 -2.04 -5.62
CA ALA A 316 -2.60 -1.24 -6.82
C ALA A 316 -3.01 0.19 -6.51
N VAL A 317 -2.60 1.10 -7.37
CA VAL A 317 -3.11 2.46 -7.38
C VAL A 317 -4.42 2.48 -8.16
N THR A 318 -5.48 2.90 -7.50
CA THR A 318 -6.84 2.96 -8.08
C THR A 318 -7.20 4.35 -8.58
N ASP A 319 -6.66 5.40 -7.94
CA ASP A 319 -6.83 6.78 -8.37
C ASP A 319 -5.68 7.66 -7.84
N TRP A 320 -4.99 8.35 -8.74
CA TRP A 320 -3.86 9.23 -8.42
C TRP A 320 -4.27 10.51 -7.67
N ARG A 321 -5.51 10.95 -7.79
CA ARG A 321 -6.01 12.24 -7.25
C ARG A 321 -5.94 12.32 -5.73
N PHE A 322 -5.99 11.19 -5.05
CA PHE A 322 -6.07 11.11 -3.59
C PHE A 322 -4.73 11.22 -2.87
N TRP A 323 -3.61 11.24 -3.59
CA TRP A 323 -2.27 11.33 -3.00
C TRP A 323 -1.38 12.31 -3.74
N TYR A 324 -0.60 13.06 -2.99
CA TYR A 324 0.36 14.04 -3.49
C TYR A 324 1.72 13.83 -2.82
N ALA A 325 2.78 13.73 -3.61
CA ALA A 325 4.16 13.62 -3.13
C ALA A 325 4.87 14.97 -3.17
N ASN A 326 5.72 15.22 -2.19
CA ASN A 326 6.43 16.48 -2.04
C ASN A 326 7.90 16.24 -1.71
N ASN A 327 8.73 17.16 -2.17
CA ASN A 327 10.17 17.13 -1.98
C ASN A 327 10.80 15.79 -2.42
N LYS A 328 10.28 15.23 -3.50
CA LYS A 328 10.73 13.96 -4.05
C LYS A 328 11.30 14.16 -5.43
N ALA A 329 12.52 13.67 -5.64
CA ALA A 329 13.17 13.73 -6.94
C ALA A 329 12.38 12.90 -7.99
N THR A 330 12.34 13.42 -9.21
CA THR A 330 11.97 12.63 -10.38
C THR A 330 13.22 11.87 -10.82
N SER A 331 13.19 10.57 -10.78
CA SER A 331 14.28 9.72 -11.31
C SER A 331 14.31 9.72 -12.82
#